data_4e47dbbaf3b4b8cd699e62129a23d11c
#
_entry.id   4e47dbbaf3b4b8cd699e62129a23d11c
#
_cell.length_a   1.000
_cell.length_b   1.000
_cell.length_c   1.000
_cell.angle_alpha   90.00
_cell.angle_beta   90.00
_cell.angle_gamma   90.00
#
_symmetry.space_group_name_H-M   'P 1'
#
loop_
_entity.id
_entity.type
_entity.pdbx_description
1 polymer ?
#
loop_
_entity_poly.entity_id
_entity_poly.type
_entity_poly.pdbx_seq_one_letter_code
_entity_poly.pdbx_strand_id
1 'polypeptide(L)'
;MIKTELKQEDIAVGKWYRAKNFRAGIFGNVNNDRVVLWISPDRAEVQYDSDTVKMGQRRPVVSMEKFLKWAKEEVPQGNPT
;
A
#
# COMPACT_ATOMS: atom_id res chain seq x y z
N MET A 1 17.18 12.41 10.60
CA MET A 1 17.27 10.96 10.46
C MET A 1 16.15 10.46 9.54
N ILE A 2 16.48 9.59 8.64
CA ILE A 2 15.53 9.09 7.69
C ILE A 2 14.83 7.87 8.25
N LYS A 3 13.51 7.88 8.15
CA LYS A 3 12.72 6.76 8.57
C LYS A 3 12.85 5.66 7.53
N THR A 4 13.35 4.51 7.92
CA THR A 4 13.59 3.43 6.97
C THR A 4 12.49 2.40 6.94
N GLU A 5 11.64 2.37 7.95
CA GLU A 5 10.57 1.38 8.01
C GLU A 5 9.30 2.00 8.54
N LEU A 6 8.19 1.54 7.98
CA LEU A 6 6.88 1.93 8.47
C LEU A 6 6.49 1.02 9.61
N LYS A 7 5.74 1.58 10.55
CA LYS A 7 5.17 0.85 11.66
C LYS A 7 3.67 0.81 11.49
N GLN A 8 3.00 -0.10 12.22
CA GLN A 8 1.56 -0.21 12.06
C GLN A 8 0.84 1.09 12.38
N GLU A 9 1.39 1.91 13.25
CA GLU A 9 0.78 3.20 13.57
C GLU A 9 0.87 4.19 12.43
N ASP A 10 1.74 3.93 11.45
CA ASP A 10 1.89 4.79 10.27
C ASP A 10 0.88 4.44 9.18
N ILE A 11 0.19 3.32 9.33
CA ILE A 11 -0.76 2.88 8.33
C ILE A 11 -2.14 3.45 8.67
N ALA A 12 -2.74 4.14 7.70
CA ALA A 12 -4.03 4.80 7.91
C ALA A 12 -4.90 4.69 6.68
N VAL A 13 -6.19 4.65 6.93
CA VAL A 13 -7.18 4.61 5.85
C VAL A 13 -7.06 5.87 5.00
N GLY A 14 -7.12 5.67 3.69
CA GLY A 14 -7.04 6.77 2.74
C GLY A 14 -5.65 7.14 2.30
N LYS A 15 -4.65 6.54 2.88
CA LYS A 15 -3.26 6.85 2.51
C LYS A 15 -2.73 5.83 1.53
N TRP A 16 -1.79 6.28 0.71
CA TRP A 16 -1.18 5.45 -0.33
C TRP A 16 0.23 5.06 0.10
N TYR A 17 0.62 3.85 -0.26
CA TYR A 17 1.92 3.30 0.10
C TYR A 17 2.57 2.63 -1.09
N ARG A 18 3.90 2.68 -1.14
CA ARG A 18 4.68 2.13 -2.24
C ARG A 18 5.45 0.91 -1.77
N ALA A 19 5.63 -0.05 -2.68
CA ALA A 19 6.31 -1.29 -2.38
C ALA A 19 7.81 -1.09 -2.18
N LYS A 20 8.40 -1.94 -1.35
CA LYS A 20 9.86 -1.95 -1.20
C LYS A 20 10.55 -2.35 -2.48
N ASN A 21 9.92 -3.23 -3.25
CA ASN A 21 10.48 -3.73 -4.48
C ASN A 21 9.93 -3.00 -5.69
N PHE A 22 9.77 -1.71 -5.56
CA PHE A 22 9.28 -0.92 -6.68
C PHE A 22 10.28 -0.98 -7.83
N ARG A 23 9.79 -1.31 -9.00
CA ARG A 23 10.62 -1.32 -10.20
C ARG A 23 10.00 -0.46 -11.28
N ALA A 24 10.82 0.38 -11.88
CA ALA A 24 10.41 1.07 -13.09
C ALA A 24 10.48 0.02 -14.19
N GLY A 25 9.37 -0.19 -14.86
CA GLY A 25 9.34 -1.19 -15.92
C GLY A 25 10.04 -0.74 -17.17
N ILE A 26 10.41 -1.69 -17.99
CA ILE A 26 11.01 -1.39 -19.28
C ILE A 26 10.02 -0.65 -20.15
N PHE A 27 8.76 -0.97 -20.00
CA PHE A 27 7.69 -0.37 -20.80
C PHE A 27 6.96 0.72 -20.02
N GLY A 28 7.64 1.38 -19.11
CA GLY A 28 7.06 2.41 -18.30
C GLY A 28 6.86 1.95 -16.87
N ASN A 29 6.33 2.83 -16.06
CA ASN A 29 6.14 2.55 -14.66
C ASN A 29 4.94 1.65 -14.44
N VAL A 30 5.14 0.62 -13.65
CA VAL A 30 4.02 -0.19 -13.18
C VAL A 30 3.63 0.39 -11.82
N ASN A 31 2.41 0.87 -11.73
CA ASN A 31 1.96 1.48 -10.49
C ASN A 31 1.46 0.39 -9.56
N ASN A 32 2.27 0.05 -8.57
CA ASN A 32 1.92 -0.93 -7.55
C ASN A 32 1.53 -0.30 -6.23
N ASP A 33 1.33 1.00 -6.23
CA ASP A 33 0.97 1.68 -5.01
C ASP A 33 -0.39 1.16 -4.53
N ARG A 34 -0.53 1.08 -3.21
CA ARG A 34 -1.75 0.59 -2.59
C ARG A 34 -2.34 1.66 -1.69
N VAL A 35 -3.66 1.81 -1.78
CA VAL A 35 -4.38 2.69 -0.89
C VAL A 35 -5.11 1.85 0.14
N VAL A 36 -5.02 2.25 1.40
CA VAL A 36 -5.69 1.52 2.48
C VAL A 36 -7.15 1.91 2.52
N LEU A 37 -8.02 0.92 2.44
CA LEU A 37 -9.46 1.14 2.46
C LEU A 37 -10.05 0.89 3.85
N TRP A 38 -9.46 -0.01 4.59
CA TRP A 38 -10.02 -0.42 5.87
C TRP A 38 -8.92 -1.05 6.73
N ILE A 39 -9.01 -0.82 8.01
CA ILE A 39 -8.11 -1.43 8.98
C ILE A 39 -8.99 -2.01 10.07
N SER A 40 -8.73 -3.27 10.45
CA SER A 40 -9.53 -3.91 11.49
C SER A 40 -9.36 -3.18 12.82
N PRO A 41 -10.35 -3.29 13.71
CA PRO A 41 -10.28 -2.57 15.00
C PRO A 41 -9.04 -2.90 15.81
N ASP A 42 -8.56 -4.13 15.74
CA ASP A 42 -7.34 -4.53 16.45
C ASP A 42 -6.08 -4.25 15.64
N ARG A 43 -6.24 -3.65 14.47
CA ARG A 43 -5.15 -3.28 13.56
C ARG A 43 -4.34 -4.49 13.10
N ALA A 44 -4.95 -5.66 13.13
CA ALA A 44 -4.27 -6.88 12.70
C ALA A 44 -4.41 -7.12 11.20
N GLU A 45 -5.41 -6.52 10.56
CA GLU A 45 -5.68 -6.72 9.15
C GLU A 45 -5.89 -5.41 8.42
N VAL A 46 -5.53 -5.41 7.13
CA VAL A 46 -5.62 -4.24 6.28
C VAL A 46 -6.26 -4.66 4.96
N GLN A 47 -7.24 -3.90 4.52
CA GLN A 47 -7.80 -4.06 3.17
C GLN A 47 -7.30 -2.93 2.30
N TYR A 48 -6.88 -3.24 1.08
CA TYR A 48 -6.32 -2.22 0.20
C TYR A 48 -6.85 -2.36 -1.22
N ASP A 49 -6.64 -1.30 -2.00
CA ASP A 49 -6.91 -1.30 -3.42
C ASP A 49 -5.65 -0.84 -4.14
N SER A 50 -5.51 -1.25 -5.38
CA SER A 50 -4.40 -0.81 -6.21
C SER A 50 -4.76 -1.03 -7.66
N ASP A 51 -3.92 -0.50 -8.55
CA ASP A 51 -4.16 -0.67 -9.97
C ASP A 51 -4.03 -2.12 -10.42
N THR A 52 -3.45 -2.96 -9.59
CA THR A 52 -3.32 -4.37 -9.91
C THR A 52 -4.57 -5.17 -9.55
N VAL A 53 -5.47 -4.57 -8.78
CA VAL A 53 -6.73 -5.24 -8.43
C VAL A 53 -7.71 -4.99 -9.56
N LYS A 54 -8.19 -6.05 -10.17
CA LYS A 54 -9.10 -5.90 -11.29
C LYS A 54 -10.45 -5.41 -10.84
N MET A 55 -11.06 -4.61 -11.70
CA MET A 55 -12.40 -4.12 -11.43
C MET A 55 -13.36 -5.29 -11.26
N GLY A 56 -14.22 -5.18 -10.26
CA GLY A 56 -15.19 -6.21 -9.98
C GLY A 56 -14.71 -7.29 -9.04
N GLN A 57 -13.42 -7.30 -8.74
CA GLN A 57 -12.90 -8.27 -7.79
C GLN A 57 -12.91 -7.70 -6.38
N ARG A 58 -12.98 -8.59 -5.41
CA ARG A 58 -12.91 -8.17 -4.02
C ARG A 58 -11.52 -7.62 -3.72
N ARG A 59 -11.48 -6.50 -3.03
CA ARG A 59 -10.20 -5.94 -2.62
C ARG A 59 -9.56 -6.84 -1.59
N PRO A 60 -8.25 -7.11 -1.74
CA PRO A 60 -7.58 -8.04 -0.84
C PRO A 60 -7.52 -7.56 0.59
N VAL A 61 -7.57 -8.52 1.52
CA VAL A 61 -7.34 -8.25 2.93
C VAL A 61 -6.10 -9.05 3.31
N VAL A 62 -5.12 -8.38 3.88
CA VAL A 62 -3.88 -9.02 4.30
C VAL A 62 -3.62 -8.67 5.75
N SER A 63 -2.74 -9.44 6.40
CA SER A 63 -2.36 -9.09 7.75
C SER A 63 -1.57 -7.79 7.76
N MET A 64 -1.67 -7.04 8.85
CA MET A 64 -0.88 -5.81 9.00
C MET A 64 0.60 -6.12 8.85
N GLU A 65 1.03 -7.24 9.38
CA GLU A 65 2.43 -7.63 9.26
C GLU A 65 2.85 -7.80 7.81
N LYS A 66 2.03 -8.46 7.02
CA LYS A 66 2.32 -8.63 5.60
C LYS A 66 2.35 -7.30 4.88
N PHE A 67 1.41 -6.43 5.20
CA PHE A 67 1.37 -5.12 4.57
C PHE A 67 2.64 -4.33 4.88
N LEU A 68 3.09 -4.37 6.12
CA LEU A 68 4.31 -3.67 6.52
C LEU A 68 5.55 -4.25 5.85
N LYS A 69 5.58 -5.54 5.64
CA LYS A 69 6.72 -6.15 4.93
C LYS A 69 6.76 -5.71 3.48
N TRP A 70 5.60 -5.46 2.92
CA TRP A 70 5.50 -5.00 1.53
C TRP A 70 5.81 -3.51 1.39
N ALA A 71 5.34 -2.71 2.31
CA ALA A 71 5.36 -1.24 2.17
C ALA A 71 6.70 -0.66 2.53
N LYS A 72 7.17 0.24 1.69
CA LYS A 72 8.40 0.96 1.95
C LYS A 72 8.11 2.33 2.56
N GLU A 73 7.17 3.06 1.96
CA GLU A 73 6.94 4.43 2.36
C GLU A 73 5.55 4.88 1.96
N GLU A 74 5.08 5.90 2.64
CA GLU A 74 3.85 6.56 2.26
C GLU A 74 4.16 7.48 1.09
N VAL A 75 3.25 7.52 0.11
CA VAL A 75 3.42 8.39 -1.05
C VAL A 75 2.25 9.36 -1.12
N PRO A 76 2.42 10.48 -1.83
CA PRO A 76 1.34 11.46 -1.93
C PRO A 76 0.11 10.84 -2.56
N GLN A 77 -1.02 11.19 -1.97
CA GLN A 77 -2.28 10.74 -2.48
C GLN A 77 -2.57 11.36 -3.82
N GLY A 78 -3.32 10.61 -4.62
CA GLY A 78 -3.77 11.14 -5.89
C GLY A 78 -2.62 11.42 -6.79
N ASN A 79 -1.63 10.61 -6.73
CA ASN A 79 -0.45 10.81 -7.50
C ASN A 79 -0.81 11.07 -8.94
N PRO A 80 -0.70 12.27 -9.37
CA PRO A 80 -1.00 12.55 -10.76
C PRO A 80 0.15 12.04 -11.54
N THR A 81 -0.04 11.55 -12.47
CA THR A 81 1.05 11.13 -13.28
C THR A 81 1.65 12.32 -14.02
#